data_1dfa9ac28b2fa51e2ea4bcef2d4448d1
#
_entry.id   1dfa9ac28b2fa51e2ea4bcef2d4448d1
#
_cell.length_a   1.000
_cell.length_b   1.000
_cell.length_c   1.000
_cell.angle_alpha   90.00
_cell.angle_beta   90.00
_cell.angle_gamma   90.00
#
_symmetry.space_group_name_H-M   'P 1'
#
loop_
_entity.id
_entity.type
_entity.pdbx_description
1 polymer ?
#
loop_
_entity_poly.entity_id
_entity_poly.type
_entity_poly.pdbx_seq_one_letter_code
_entity_poly.pdbx_strand_id
1 'polypeptide(L)'
;MNCDWVANDADVFFISATKDVRKGEEFFLSYGEQCDRHFALFYGFLPRRNSFNRVKLFNNGREALDWYRKLCGADAADDIWNRESERVVKMVCDKYGKYTLDEKSGLRRRVIQDLYLGEGCVVSDSMLLLFNEMCGDEEMAIAAIRTRAEELKTKMVSATGKIETG
;
A
#
# COMPACT_ATOMS: atom_id res chain seq x y z
N MET A 1 7.30 24.51 1.96
CA MET A 1 8.58 23.90 1.55
C MET A 1 9.36 24.92 0.78
N ASN A 2 10.63 25.11 1.11
CA ASN A 2 11.52 26.11 0.51
C ASN A 2 12.94 25.56 0.23
N CYS A 3 13.14 24.26 0.47
CA CYS A 3 14.37 23.54 0.16
C CYS A 3 14.07 22.21 -0.50
N ASP A 4 15.03 21.75 -1.27
CA ASP A 4 15.05 20.42 -1.88
C ASP A 4 16.38 19.73 -1.58
N TRP A 5 16.46 18.41 -1.74
CA TRP A 5 17.65 17.64 -1.48
C TRP A 5 18.00 16.72 -2.64
N VAL A 6 19.27 16.55 -2.86
CA VAL A 6 19.80 15.65 -3.89
C VAL A 6 21.01 14.91 -3.31
N ALA A 7 21.06 13.58 -3.53
CA ALA A 7 22.26 12.79 -3.33
C ALA A 7 22.97 12.60 -4.66
N ASN A 8 24.31 12.69 -4.70
CA ASN A 8 25.09 12.38 -5.88
C ASN A 8 25.77 11.00 -5.78
N ASP A 9 26.40 10.57 -6.88
CA ASP A 9 27.08 9.26 -6.96
C ASP A 9 28.31 9.14 -6.02
N ALA A 10 28.74 10.22 -5.39
CA ALA A 10 29.84 10.24 -4.43
C ALA A 10 29.36 10.21 -2.97
N ASP A 11 28.13 9.74 -2.71
CA ASP A 11 27.47 9.72 -1.38
C ASP A 11 27.43 11.10 -0.68
N VAL A 12 27.49 12.19 -1.45
CA VAL A 12 27.35 13.54 -0.93
C VAL A 12 25.90 13.98 -1.01
N PHE A 13 25.40 14.48 0.10
CA PHE A 13 24.04 14.95 0.27
C PHE A 13 24.01 16.48 0.23
N PHE A 14 23.24 17.04 -0.69
CA PHE A 14 23.07 18.48 -0.82
C PHE A 14 21.65 18.90 -0.46
N ILE A 15 21.55 19.99 0.30
CA ILE A 15 20.27 20.69 0.52
C ILE A 15 20.39 22.04 -0.16
N SER A 16 19.48 22.32 -1.08
CA SER A 16 19.44 23.57 -1.84
C SER A 16 18.14 24.33 -1.54
N ALA A 17 18.27 25.63 -1.32
CA ALA A 17 17.08 26.48 -1.27
C ALA A 17 16.44 26.58 -2.66
N THR A 18 15.12 26.34 -2.75
CA THR A 18 14.34 26.44 -3.98
C THR A 18 13.75 27.83 -4.21
N LYS A 19 13.89 28.71 -3.21
CA LYS A 19 13.48 30.11 -3.24
C LYS A 19 14.29 30.91 -2.22
N ASP A 20 14.24 32.22 -2.30
CA ASP A 20 14.90 33.10 -1.33
C ASP A 20 14.41 32.86 0.07
N VAL A 21 15.33 32.69 1.01
CA VAL A 21 15.08 32.50 2.44
C VAL A 21 15.74 33.66 3.19
N ARG A 22 14.94 34.41 3.92
CA ARG A 22 15.44 35.61 4.68
C ARG A 22 16.16 35.17 5.94
N LYS A 23 17.02 36.04 6.46
CA LYS A 23 17.69 35.82 7.73
C LYS A 23 16.65 35.59 8.85
N GLY A 24 16.74 34.44 9.52
CA GLY A 24 15.84 34.06 10.62
C GLY A 24 14.62 33.23 10.17
N GLU A 25 14.42 33.01 8.88
CA GLU A 25 13.41 32.05 8.39
C GLU A 25 13.95 30.62 8.45
N GLU A 26 13.05 29.66 8.70
CA GLU A 26 13.40 28.25 8.76
C GLU A 26 13.45 27.62 7.36
N PHE A 27 14.31 26.61 7.24
CA PHE A 27 14.37 25.76 6.08
C PHE A 27 13.40 24.56 6.23
N PHE A 28 12.54 24.35 5.24
CA PHE A 28 11.57 23.27 5.22
C PHE A 28 11.83 22.31 4.07
N LEU A 29 12.11 21.06 4.41
CA LEU A 29 12.23 19.94 3.48
C LEU A 29 10.95 19.12 3.46
N SER A 30 10.68 18.50 2.30
CA SER A 30 9.64 17.48 2.21
C SER A 30 10.21 16.12 2.59
N TYR A 31 9.48 15.40 3.43
CA TYR A 31 9.74 13.98 3.69
C TYR A 31 9.14 13.06 2.60
N GLY A 32 8.63 13.64 1.50
CA GLY A 32 7.99 12.93 0.41
C GLY A 32 6.56 12.46 0.72
N GLU A 33 6.01 11.69 -0.20
CA GLU A 33 4.65 11.18 -0.16
C GLU A 33 4.56 9.92 0.71
N GLN A 34 4.77 10.06 2.02
CA GLN A 34 4.81 8.96 2.97
C GLN A 34 3.49 8.82 3.74
N CYS A 35 3.10 7.59 4.08
CA CYS A 35 1.95 7.35 4.95
C CYS A 35 2.28 7.59 6.43
N ASP A 36 1.26 7.76 7.25
CA ASP A 36 1.39 8.01 8.69
C ASP A 36 2.22 6.94 9.41
N ARG A 37 2.05 5.68 9.01
CA ARG A 37 2.87 4.58 9.55
C ARG A 37 4.36 4.81 9.31
N HIS A 38 4.74 5.30 8.13
CA HIS A 38 6.14 5.61 7.82
C HIS A 38 6.65 6.75 8.72
N PHE A 39 5.87 7.83 8.86
CA PHE A 39 6.23 8.94 9.75
C PHE A 39 6.40 8.48 11.19
N ALA A 40 5.47 7.68 11.71
CA ALA A 40 5.56 7.16 13.08
C ALA A 40 6.79 6.27 13.31
N LEU A 41 7.10 5.36 12.37
CA LEU A 41 8.17 4.38 12.53
C LEU A 41 9.57 4.96 12.33
N PHE A 42 9.74 5.86 11.36
CA PHE A 42 11.06 6.35 10.97
C PHE A 42 11.40 7.74 11.53
N TYR A 43 10.37 8.54 11.82
CA TYR A 43 10.56 9.93 12.27
C TYR A 43 9.97 10.22 13.65
N GLY A 44 9.16 9.31 14.21
CA GLY A 44 8.61 9.43 15.55
C GLY A 44 7.51 10.48 15.72
N PHE A 45 6.89 10.94 14.62
CA PHE A 45 5.77 11.88 14.68
C PHE A 45 4.65 11.49 13.69
N LEU A 46 3.46 12.07 13.89
CA LEU A 46 2.34 11.96 12.96
C LEU A 46 1.98 13.36 12.44
N PRO A 47 1.90 13.56 11.12
CA PRO A 47 1.40 14.80 10.54
C PRO A 47 -0.05 15.05 10.95
N ARG A 48 -0.42 16.32 11.19
CA ARG A 48 -1.82 16.67 11.53
C ARG A 48 -2.80 16.37 10.40
N ARG A 49 -2.34 16.48 9.17
CA ARG A 49 -3.07 16.13 7.93
C ARG A 49 -2.07 15.53 6.97
N ASN A 50 -2.41 14.40 6.40
CA ASN A 50 -1.56 13.69 5.45
C ASN A 50 -2.40 13.12 4.31
N SER A 51 -2.44 13.85 3.20
CA SER A 51 -3.15 13.42 1.98
C SER A 51 -2.57 12.15 1.34
N PHE A 52 -1.35 11.76 1.74
CA PHE A 52 -0.70 10.53 1.29
C PHE A 52 -0.89 9.36 2.26
N ASN A 53 -1.74 9.57 3.29
CA ASN A 53 -2.00 8.50 4.24
C ASN A 53 -2.75 7.35 3.56
N ARG A 54 -2.31 6.12 3.83
CA ARG A 54 -2.84 4.92 3.21
C ARG A 54 -2.74 3.73 4.15
N VAL A 55 -3.75 2.88 4.08
CA VAL A 55 -3.81 1.62 4.82
C VAL A 55 -3.63 0.47 3.84
N LYS A 56 -2.65 -0.37 4.09
CA LYS A 56 -2.41 -1.58 3.30
C LYS A 56 -3.47 -2.62 3.64
N LEU A 57 -4.25 -3.04 2.66
CA LEU A 57 -5.30 -4.03 2.85
C LEU A 57 -4.78 -5.47 2.67
N PHE A 58 -3.78 -5.66 1.80
CA PHE A 58 -3.15 -6.95 1.53
C PHE A 58 -1.65 -6.77 1.31
N ASN A 59 -0.85 -7.76 1.71
CA ASN A 59 0.59 -7.71 1.53
C ASN A 59 1.03 -7.97 0.10
N ASN A 60 0.26 -8.76 -0.64
CA ASN A 60 0.51 -9.09 -2.04
C ASN A 60 -0.78 -9.57 -2.73
N GLY A 61 -0.73 -9.69 -4.07
CA GLY A 61 -1.88 -10.09 -4.87
C GLY A 61 -2.41 -11.49 -4.56
N ARG A 62 -1.54 -12.43 -4.20
CA ARG A 62 -1.97 -13.79 -3.83
C ARG A 62 -2.79 -13.80 -2.55
N GLU A 63 -2.33 -13.08 -1.52
CA GLU A 63 -3.11 -12.92 -0.27
C GLU A 63 -4.49 -12.31 -0.54
N ALA A 64 -4.57 -11.32 -1.43
CA ALA A 64 -5.84 -10.71 -1.81
C ALA A 64 -6.81 -11.71 -2.44
N LEU A 65 -6.32 -12.53 -3.38
CA LEU A 65 -7.15 -13.53 -4.05
C LEU A 65 -7.50 -14.72 -3.16
N ASP A 66 -6.62 -15.16 -2.28
CA ASP A 66 -6.91 -16.19 -1.28
C ASP A 66 -7.98 -15.73 -0.28
N TRP A 67 -7.93 -14.45 0.10
CA TRP A 67 -8.99 -13.85 0.91
C TRP A 67 -10.32 -13.78 0.16
N TYR A 68 -10.30 -13.32 -1.10
CA TYR A 68 -11.50 -13.20 -1.92
C TYR A 68 -12.13 -14.57 -2.22
N ARG A 69 -11.32 -15.60 -2.47
CA ARG A 69 -11.79 -16.98 -2.61
C ARG A 69 -12.60 -17.44 -1.39
N LYS A 70 -12.09 -17.18 -0.20
CA LYS A 70 -12.77 -17.52 1.06
C LYS A 70 -14.09 -16.74 1.21
N LEU A 71 -14.09 -15.47 0.83
CA LEU A 71 -15.29 -14.63 0.86
C LEU A 71 -16.39 -15.18 -0.06
N CYS A 72 -16.02 -15.68 -1.26
CA CYS A 72 -16.94 -16.29 -2.22
C CYS A 72 -17.32 -17.73 -1.86
N GLY A 73 -16.71 -18.35 -0.85
CA GLY A 73 -16.95 -19.76 -0.50
C GLY A 73 -16.40 -20.74 -1.53
N ALA A 74 -15.49 -20.32 -2.43
CA ALA A 74 -14.91 -21.20 -3.44
C ALA A 74 -13.90 -22.17 -2.85
N ASP A 75 -13.91 -23.43 -3.33
CA ASP A 75 -13.00 -24.47 -2.87
C ASP A 75 -11.54 -24.16 -3.25
N ALA A 76 -10.62 -24.56 -2.36
CA ALA A 76 -9.19 -24.45 -2.61
C ALA A 76 -8.70 -25.35 -3.75
N ALA A 77 -9.41 -26.43 -4.03
CA ALA A 77 -9.12 -27.38 -5.11
C ALA A 77 -9.79 -27.02 -6.44
N ASP A 78 -10.47 -25.86 -6.54
CA ASP A 78 -11.11 -25.43 -7.77
C ASP A 78 -10.06 -25.02 -8.82
N ASP A 79 -9.86 -25.86 -9.81
CA ASP A 79 -8.87 -25.67 -10.87
C ASP A 79 -9.19 -24.45 -11.77
N ILE A 80 -10.46 -24.09 -11.91
CA ILE A 80 -10.86 -22.91 -12.69
C ILE A 80 -10.46 -21.67 -11.93
N TRP A 81 -10.77 -21.61 -10.63
CA TRP A 81 -10.37 -20.51 -9.76
C TRP A 81 -8.86 -20.33 -9.75
N ASN A 82 -8.10 -21.42 -9.57
CA ASN A 82 -6.67 -21.38 -9.50
C ASN A 82 -6.03 -20.84 -10.78
N ARG A 83 -6.50 -21.30 -11.96
CA ARG A 83 -6.02 -20.78 -13.25
C ARG A 83 -6.34 -19.32 -13.47
N GLU A 84 -7.58 -18.90 -13.16
CA GLU A 84 -7.96 -17.48 -13.28
C GLU A 84 -7.17 -16.60 -12.32
N SER A 85 -7.00 -17.02 -11.09
CA SER A 85 -6.17 -16.30 -10.10
C SER A 85 -4.74 -16.09 -10.57
N GLU A 86 -4.11 -17.14 -11.14
CA GLU A 86 -2.75 -17.04 -11.68
C GLU A 86 -2.68 -16.10 -12.89
N ARG A 87 -3.67 -16.17 -13.80
CA ARG A 87 -3.79 -15.27 -14.95
C ARG A 87 -3.89 -13.82 -14.51
N VAL A 88 -4.80 -13.53 -13.57
CA VAL A 88 -5.04 -12.18 -13.07
C VAL A 88 -3.82 -11.64 -12.32
N VAL A 89 -3.21 -12.42 -11.42
CA VAL A 89 -1.99 -11.99 -10.72
C VAL A 89 -0.89 -11.68 -11.71
N LYS A 90 -0.67 -12.51 -12.72
CA LYS A 90 0.35 -12.27 -13.76
C LYS A 90 0.07 -10.97 -14.50
N MET A 91 -1.14 -10.77 -14.98
CA MET A 91 -1.53 -9.56 -15.73
C MET A 91 -1.33 -8.28 -14.89
N VAL A 92 -1.81 -8.26 -13.65
CA VAL A 92 -1.64 -7.11 -12.75
C VAL A 92 -0.17 -6.90 -12.41
N CYS A 93 0.58 -8.00 -12.23
CA CYS A 93 2.01 -7.96 -11.98
C CYS A 93 2.81 -7.39 -13.16
N ASP A 94 2.41 -7.70 -14.40
CA ASP A 94 3.03 -7.14 -15.60
C ASP A 94 2.78 -5.64 -15.74
N LYS A 95 1.69 -5.12 -15.21
CA LYS A 95 1.36 -3.69 -15.25
C LYS A 95 1.90 -2.92 -14.06
N TYR A 96 1.70 -3.42 -12.84
CA TYR A 96 1.96 -2.69 -11.60
C TYR A 96 2.99 -3.36 -10.67
N GLY A 97 3.51 -4.54 -11.03
CA GLY A 97 4.41 -5.28 -10.17
C GLY A 97 5.76 -4.58 -9.99
N LYS A 98 6.24 -4.59 -8.75
CA LYS A 98 7.57 -4.09 -8.37
C LYS A 98 8.52 -5.26 -8.12
N TYR A 99 9.79 -5.08 -8.44
CA TYR A 99 10.80 -6.08 -8.13
C TYR A 99 11.11 -6.09 -6.64
N THR A 100 11.11 -7.27 -6.06
CA THR A 100 11.54 -7.52 -4.68
C THR A 100 12.52 -8.67 -4.67
N LEU A 101 13.46 -8.64 -3.75
CA LEU A 101 14.38 -9.73 -3.49
C LEU A 101 13.66 -10.75 -2.60
N ASP A 102 13.63 -11.99 -3.06
CA ASP A 102 13.17 -13.11 -2.24
C ASP A 102 14.33 -13.53 -1.32
N GLU A 103 14.20 -13.29 -0.03
CA GLU A 103 15.27 -13.51 0.97
C GLU A 103 15.72 -14.98 1.04
N LYS A 104 14.84 -15.93 0.71
CA LYS A 104 15.16 -17.37 0.77
C LYS A 104 15.92 -17.87 -0.45
N SER A 105 15.53 -17.40 -1.65
CA SER A 105 16.11 -17.84 -2.92
C SER A 105 17.16 -16.89 -3.48
N GLY A 106 17.27 -15.68 -2.97
CA GLY A 106 18.12 -14.62 -3.53
C GLY A 106 17.69 -14.12 -4.91
N LEU A 107 16.54 -14.57 -5.41
CA LEU A 107 16.05 -14.21 -6.73
C LEU A 107 15.17 -12.94 -6.67
N ARG A 108 15.32 -12.08 -7.69
CA ARG A 108 14.39 -10.98 -7.88
C ARG A 108 13.09 -11.49 -8.45
N ARG A 109 12.00 -11.24 -7.73
CA ARG A 109 10.64 -11.55 -8.18
C ARG A 109 9.83 -10.28 -8.33
N ARG A 110 8.97 -10.26 -9.32
CA ARG A 110 8.01 -9.16 -9.52
C ARG A 110 6.73 -9.50 -8.76
N VAL A 111 6.32 -8.63 -7.84
CA VAL A 111 5.14 -8.84 -7.00
C VAL A 111 4.27 -7.59 -6.95
N ILE A 112 2.98 -7.77 -6.76
CA ILE A 112 2.03 -6.67 -6.52
C ILE A 112 2.11 -6.34 -5.03
N GLN A 113 2.53 -5.12 -4.69
CA GLN A 113 2.70 -4.66 -3.31
C GLN A 113 1.77 -3.50 -2.93
N ASP A 114 1.32 -2.74 -3.93
CA ASP A 114 0.54 -1.52 -3.72
C ASP A 114 -0.97 -1.84 -3.67
N LEU A 115 -1.37 -2.64 -2.67
CA LEU A 115 -2.76 -3.02 -2.43
C LEU A 115 -3.28 -2.27 -1.19
N TYR A 116 -3.60 -0.99 -1.37
CA TYR A 116 -3.94 -0.07 -0.29
C TYR A 116 -5.21 0.73 -0.56
N LEU A 117 -5.79 1.24 0.53
CA LEU A 117 -6.81 2.28 0.56
C LEU A 117 -6.18 3.57 1.08
N GLY A 118 -6.25 4.63 0.29
CA GLY A 118 -5.74 5.95 0.63
C GLY A 118 -6.78 6.84 1.32
N GLU A 119 -6.37 8.04 1.69
CA GLU A 119 -7.26 9.07 2.22
C GLU A 119 -8.39 9.36 1.23
N GLY A 120 -9.60 9.63 1.71
CA GLY A 120 -10.77 9.82 0.86
C GLY A 120 -11.28 8.55 0.17
N CYS A 121 -10.89 7.38 0.68
CA CYS A 121 -11.26 6.07 0.11
C CYS A 121 -10.72 5.82 -1.30
N VAL A 122 -9.58 6.43 -1.64
CA VAL A 122 -8.90 6.20 -2.91
C VAL A 122 -8.30 4.80 -2.94
N VAL A 123 -8.81 3.95 -3.82
CA VAL A 123 -8.31 2.58 -4.03
C VAL A 123 -7.09 2.63 -4.96
N SER A 124 -6.02 1.88 -4.63
CA SER A 124 -4.88 1.77 -5.55
C SER A 124 -5.27 1.09 -6.87
N ASP A 125 -4.74 1.57 -7.99
CA ASP A 125 -5.06 1.05 -9.33
C ASP A 125 -4.78 -0.45 -9.45
N SER A 126 -3.71 -0.93 -8.82
CA SER A 126 -3.34 -2.35 -8.81
C SER A 126 -4.39 -3.21 -8.09
N MET A 127 -4.96 -2.70 -7.00
CA MET A 127 -6.02 -3.40 -6.25
C MET A 127 -7.34 -3.36 -7.01
N LEU A 128 -7.69 -2.21 -7.57
CA LEU A 128 -8.92 -2.09 -8.36
C LEU A 128 -8.88 -3.02 -9.57
N LEU A 129 -7.78 -3.04 -10.32
CA LEU A 129 -7.62 -3.94 -11.46
C LEU A 129 -7.68 -5.41 -11.03
N LEU A 130 -6.99 -5.79 -9.93
CA LEU A 130 -6.99 -7.16 -9.42
C LEU A 130 -8.41 -7.67 -9.14
N PHE A 131 -9.21 -6.88 -8.44
CA PHE A 131 -10.56 -7.26 -8.07
C PHE A 131 -11.54 -7.16 -9.25
N ASN A 132 -11.43 -6.16 -10.12
CA ASN A 132 -12.26 -6.06 -11.33
C ASN A 132 -12.10 -7.27 -12.23
N GLU A 133 -10.88 -7.73 -12.45
CA GLU A 133 -10.61 -8.92 -13.28
C GLU A 133 -11.13 -10.22 -12.65
N MET A 134 -11.13 -10.32 -11.31
CA MET A 134 -11.65 -11.50 -10.62
C MET A 134 -13.16 -11.48 -10.46
N CYS A 135 -13.77 -10.32 -10.27
CA CYS A 135 -15.21 -10.18 -10.08
C CYS A 135 -15.96 -10.11 -11.43
N GLY A 136 -15.28 -9.63 -12.49
CA GLY A 136 -15.90 -9.31 -13.77
C GLY A 136 -16.83 -8.09 -13.73
N ASP A 137 -16.89 -7.40 -12.59
CA ASP A 137 -17.80 -6.28 -12.33
C ASP A 137 -17.19 -5.32 -11.31
N GLU A 138 -17.23 -4.02 -11.62
CA GLU A 138 -16.59 -2.98 -10.79
C GLU A 138 -17.32 -2.77 -9.45
N GLU A 139 -18.64 -2.87 -9.42
CA GLU A 139 -19.42 -2.69 -8.19
C GLU A 139 -19.12 -3.82 -7.21
N MET A 140 -19.02 -5.06 -7.71
CA MET A 140 -18.60 -6.21 -6.92
C MET A 140 -17.17 -6.08 -6.41
N ALA A 141 -16.27 -5.59 -7.24
CA ALA A 141 -14.88 -5.32 -6.85
C ALA A 141 -14.80 -4.30 -5.70
N ILE A 142 -15.51 -3.19 -5.82
CA ILE A 142 -15.58 -2.15 -4.78
C ILE A 142 -16.22 -2.71 -3.50
N ALA A 143 -17.28 -3.50 -3.62
CA ALA A 143 -17.93 -4.13 -2.46
C ALA A 143 -16.97 -5.09 -1.72
N ALA A 144 -16.20 -5.90 -2.43
CA ALA A 144 -15.19 -6.77 -1.85
C ALA A 144 -14.09 -5.97 -1.12
N ILE A 145 -13.55 -4.93 -1.74
CA ILE A 145 -12.54 -4.05 -1.15
C ILE A 145 -13.08 -3.39 0.13
N ARG A 146 -14.32 -2.90 0.11
CA ARG A 146 -14.99 -2.32 1.29
C ARG A 146 -15.14 -3.33 2.42
N THR A 147 -15.57 -4.54 2.10
CA THR A 147 -15.68 -5.63 3.09
C THR A 147 -14.35 -5.88 3.79
N ARG A 148 -13.25 -5.92 3.04
CA ARG A 148 -11.92 -6.08 3.64
C ARG A 148 -11.52 -4.92 4.53
N ALA A 149 -11.80 -3.69 4.12
CA ALA A 149 -11.51 -2.51 4.92
C ALA A 149 -12.26 -2.52 6.26
N GLU A 150 -13.54 -2.90 6.28
CA GLU A 150 -14.35 -3.01 7.50
C GLU A 150 -13.88 -4.16 8.41
N GLU A 151 -13.47 -5.31 7.85
CA GLU A 151 -12.84 -6.38 8.64
C GLU A 151 -11.58 -5.90 9.39
N LEU A 152 -10.71 -5.17 8.69
CA LEU A 152 -9.48 -4.64 9.30
C LEU A 152 -9.80 -3.60 10.36
N LYS A 153 -10.74 -2.69 10.10
CA LYS A 153 -11.21 -1.70 11.07
C LYS A 153 -11.73 -2.36 12.34
N THR A 154 -12.57 -3.38 12.20
CA THR A 154 -13.11 -4.14 13.34
C THR A 154 -12.01 -4.82 14.16
N LYS A 155 -11.02 -5.42 13.48
CA LYS A 155 -9.84 -6.02 14.14
C LYS A 155 -9.01 -4.99 14.90
N MET A 156 -8.82 -3.80 14.33
CA MET A 156 -8.08 -2.72 14.99
C MET A 156 -8.79 -2.23 16.24
N VAL A 157 -10.10 -1.98 16.18
CA VAL A 157 -10.90 -1.56 17.34
C VAL A 157 -10.87 -2.62 18.46
N SER A 158 -11.00 -3.90 18.10
CA SER A 158 -10.94 -4.98 19.10
C SER A 158 -9.55 -5.15 19.74
N ALA A 159 -8.48 -4.82 19.03
CA ALA A 159 -7.12 -4.83 19.56
C ALA A 159 -6.86 -3.66 20.52
N THR A 160 -7.39 -2.47 20.20
CA THR A 160 -7.23 -1.26 21.04
C THR A 160 -7.96 -1.41 22.38
N GLY A 161 -9.18 -1.96 22.37
CA GLY A 161 -9.94 -2.20 23.60
C GLY A 161 -9.31 -3.21 24.58
N LYS A 162 -8.36 -4.05 24.12
CA LYS A 162 -7.59 -4.94 24.99
C LYS A 162 -6.41 -4.27 25.69
N ILE A 163 -5.94 -3.13 25.18
CA ILE A 163 -4.82 -2.38 25.76
C ILE A 163 -5.30 -1.51 26.92
N GLU A 164 -6.55 -1.05 26.89
CA GLU A 164 -7.12 -0.21 27.96
C GLU A 164 -7.56 -0.98 29.20
N THR A 165 -7.62 -2.32 29.15
CA THR A 165 -8.07 -3.20 30.23
C THR A 165 -6.95 -4.01 30.90
N GLY A 166 -5.69 -3.79 30.57
CA GLY A 166 -4.49 -4.43 31.14
C GLY A 166 -3.61 -3.43 31.87
#